data_c572b5fc54dcc4f5c5967c1c3248a43d
#
_entry.id   c572b5fc54dcc4f5c5967c1c3248a43d
#
_cell.length_a   1.000
_cell.length_b   1.000
_cell.length_c   1.000
_cell.angle_alpha   90.00
_cell.angle_beta   90.00
_cell.angle_gamma   90.00
#
_symmetry.space_group_name_H-M   'P 1'
#
loop_
_entity.id
_entity.type
_entity.pdbx_description
1 polymer ?
#
loop_
_entity_poly.entity_id
_entity_poly.type
_entity_poly.pdbx_seq_one_letter_code
_entity_poly.pdbx_strand_id
1 'polypeptide(L)'
;MYLCKTYPSLVIYKRIFREMEHDKIKRGSYLRKPRWLYSKIEGGEKFSFVEKTVEENGLHTICSSGKCPNKGHCWKCGTATFMILGDRCTRACRFCATLTGRPLPPEPEEPEKVARSIRLMELKHCVITSVDRDDLPDKGAGHWAATIRAIRAANPDVVIEVLIPDYRGEELRTVLEARPDIVGHNLETVRRLTPSIRSRATYENSLG
;
A
#
# COMPACT_ATOMS: atom_id res chain seq x y z
N MET A 1 8.63 1.76 -1.87
CA MET A 1 8.50 3.10 -2.47
C MET A 1 9.28 3.10 -3.77
N TYR A 2 8.63 2.75 -4.89
CA TYR A 2 9.28 2.71 -6.20
C TYR A 2 9.37 4.11 -6.78
N LEU A 3 10.59 4.63 -6.89
CA LEU A 3 10.89 5.81 -7.68
C LEU A 3 10.90 5.39 -9.16
N CYS A 4 9.96 5.91 -9.93
CA CYS A 4 9.98 5.83 -11.38
C CYS A 4 11.34 6.31 -11.91
N LYS A 5 12.02 5.51 -12.74
CA LYS A 5 13.40 5.69 -13.22
C LYS A 5 13.62 6.89 -14.16
N THR A 6 13.14 8.07 -13.84
CA THR A 6 13.44 9.29 -14.63
C THR A 6 13.58 10.53 -13.76
N TYR A 7 14.54 10.53 -12.84
CA TYR A 7 14.98 11.78 -12.22
C TYR A 7 16.51 11.85 -12.17
N PRO A 8 17.13 12.87 -12.73
CA PRO A 8 18.58 13.06 -12.65
C PRO A 8 18.97 13.38 -11.20
N SER A 9 19.85 12.54 -10.72
CA SER A 9 20.35 12.43 -9.36
C SER A 9 21.18 13.60 -8.87
N LEU A 10 21.31 13.70 -7.55
CA LEU A 10 22.33 14.39 -6.73
C LEU A 10 22.55 15.91 -6.85
N VAL A 11 22.43 16.54 -8.00
CA VAL A 11 22.63 17.99 -8.14
C VAL A 11 21.48 18.78 -7.52
N ILE A 12 20.27 18.22 -7.55
CA ILE A 12 19.06 18.85 -6.98
C ILE A 12 19.13 18.88 -5.45
N TYR A 13 19.69 17.84 -4.81
CA TYR A 13 19.77 17.75 -3.34
C TYR A 13 20.63 18.87 -2.72
N LYS A 14 21.79 19.19 -3.33
CA LYS A 14 22.67 20.26 -2.84
C LYS A 14 22.09 21.66 -3.01
N ARG A 15 21.25 21.88 -4.03
CA ARG A 15 20.59 23.17 -4.27
C ARG A 15 19.44 23.41 -3.28
N ILE A 16 18.65 22.37 -2.99
CA ILE A 16 17.54 22.42 -2.04
C ILE A 16 18.04 22.71 -0.62
N PHE A 17 19.14 22.08 -0.18
CA PHE A 17 19.70 22.33 1.17
C PHE A 17 20.26 23.77 1.32
N ARG A 18 20.81 24.37 0.29
CA ARG A 18 21.30 25.75 0.34
C ARG A 18 20.18 26.80 0.40
N GLU A 19 19.03 26.52 -0.20
CA GLU A 19 17.86 27.41 -0.16
C GLU A 19 17.11 27.31 1.20
N MET A 20 17.27 26.21 1.93
CA MET A 20 16.64 26.02 3.26
C MET A 20 17.37 26.74 4.40
N GLU A 21 18.65 27.11 4.26
CA GLU A 21 19.42 27.79 5.30
C GLU A 21 19.15 29.29 5.43
N HIS A 22 18.46 29.91 4.47
CA HIS A 22 18.26 31.37 4.43
C HIS A 22 16.92 31.88 4.94
N ASP A 23 15.95 31.02 5.23
CA ASP A 23 14.66 31.49 5.76
C ASP A 23 14.61 31.33 7.28
N LYS A 24 14.92 32.42 7.98
CA LYS A 24 14.61 32.58 9.41
C LYS A 24 13.10 32.43 9.60
N ILE A 25 12.67 31.26 10.05
CA ILE A 25 11.26 30.95 10.32
C ILE A 25 10.75 31.92 11.40
N LYS A 26 9.97 32.91 10.99
CA LYS A 26 9.17 33.72 11.91
C LYS A 26 8.10 32.81 12.51
N ARG A 27 8.07 32.66 13.83
CA ARG A 27 7.00 31.93 14.54
C ARG A 27 5.64 32.45 14.07
N GLY A 28 4.83 31.57 13.44
CA GLY A 28 3.47 31.88 12.98
C GLY A 28 3.30 32.01 11.46
N SER A 29 4.35 31.93 10.63
CA SER A 29 4.17 31.92 9.17
C SER A 29 3.91 30.51 8.64
N TYR A 30 2.79 30.34 7.92
CA TYR A 30 2.49 29.12 7.19
C TYR A 30 3.48 28.97 6.04
N LEU A 31 4.37 27.96 6.12
CA LEU A 31 5.31 27.66 5.04
C LEU A 31 4.55 27.04 3.86
N ARG A 32 4.52 27.73 2.73
CA ARG A 32 3.98 27.16 1.49
C ARG A 32 4.82 25.96 1.06
N LYS A 33 4.14 24.89 0.67
CA LYS A 33 4.82 23.72 0.10
C LYS A 33 5.62 24.12 -1.13
N PRO A 34 6.85 23.64 -1.34
CA PRO A 34 7.61 23.84 -2.56
C PRO A 34 6.82 23.35 -3.79
N ARG A 35 7.03 23.98 -4.96
CA ARG A 35 6.29 23.64 -6.19
C ARG A 35 6.39 22.18 -6.59
N TRP A 36 7.49 21.52 -6.30
CA TRP A 36 7.70 20.09 -6.59
C TRP A 36 6.87 19.13 -5.70
N LEU A 37 6.29 19.62 -4.61
CA LEU A 37 5.34 18.87 -3.76
C LEU A 37 3.89 19.01 -4.24
N TYR A 38 3.61 19.84 -5.24
CA TYR A 38 2.26 19.89 -5.80
C TYR A 38 2.10 18.77 -6.82
N SER A 39 1.19 17.83 -6.57
CA SER A 39 0.71 16.91 -7.58
C SER A 39 -0.48 17.51 -8.32
N LYS A 40 -0.54 17.30 -9.64
CA LYS A 40 -1.76 17.60 -10.38
C LYS A 40 -2.83 16.61 -9.94
N ILE A 41 -4.04 17.09 -9.68
CA ILE A 41 -5.20 16.22 -9.52
C ILE A 41 -5.47 15.65 -10.92
N GLU A 42 -5.05 14.41 -11.13
CA GLU A 42 -5.31 13.72 -12.37
C GLU A 42 -6.67 13.02 -12.25
N GLY A 43 -7.57 13.32 -13.16
CA GLY A 43 -8.85 12.66 -13.38
C GLY A 43 -8.91 12.17 -14.83
N GLY A 44 -10.05 11.68 -15.27
CA GLY A 44 -10.32 11.25 -16.63
C GLY A 44 -11.12 9.97 -16.68
N GLU A 45 -11.52 9.55 -17.85
CA GLU A 45 -12.38 8.37 -18.05
C GLU A 45 -11.81 7.10 -17.42
N LYS A 46 -10.51 6.86 -17.58
CA LYS A 46 -9.84 5.69 -16.98
C LYS A 46 -9.82 5.72 -15.46
N PHE A 47 -9.60 6.89 -14.86
CA PHE A 47 -9.67 7.06 -13.41
C PHE A 47 -11.09 6.77 -12.90
N SER A 48 -12.11 7.37 -13.52
CA SER A 48 -13.52 7.16 -13.13
C SER A 48 -13.96 5.71 -13.33
N PHE A 49 -13.47 5.05 -14.36
CA PHE A 49 -13.72 3.62 -14.59
C PHE A 49 -13.14 2.75 -13.47
N VAL A 50 -11.88 3.00 -13.08
CA VAL A 50 -11.22 2.28 -11.98
C VAL A 50 -11.95 2.52 -10.66
N GLU A 51 -12.30 3.77 -10.36
CA GLU A 51 -13.04 4.14 -9.15
C GLU A 51 -14.39 3.41 -9.06
N LYS A 52 -15.17 3.45 -10.12
CA LYS A 52 -16.45 2.74 -10.23
C LYS A 52 -16.28 1.22 -10.09
N THR A 53 -15.26 0.63 -10.71
CA THR A 53 -14.99 -0.82 -10.61
C THR A 53 -14.67 -1.23 -9.17
N VAL A 54 -13.89 -0.43 -8.44
CA VAL A 54 -13.58 -0.67 -7.02
C VAL A 54 -14.83 -0.61 -6.17
N GLU A 55 -15.67 0.42 -6.36
CA GLU A 55 -16.91 0.63 -5.60
C GLU A 55 -17.95 -0.46 -5.87
N GLU A 56 -18.22 -0.79 -7.13
CA GLU A 56 -19.21 -1.80 -7.54
C GLU A 56 -18.85 -3.22 -7.06
N ASN A 57 -17.56 -3.52 -6.90
CA ASN A 57 -17.12 -4.81 -6.36
C ASN A 57 -16.93 -4.80 -4.84
N GLY A 58 -17.21 -3.69 -4.15
CA GLY A 58 -17.05 -3.56 -2.71
C GLY A 58 -15.62 -3.72 -2.23
N LEU A 59 -14.63 -3.39 -3.08
CA LEU A 59 -13.21 -3.57 -2.78
C LEU A 59 -12.63 -2.37 -2.03
N HIS A 60 -11.64 -2.65 -1.21
CA HIS A 60 -10.86 -1.64 -0.51
C HIS A 60 -9.54 -1.37 -1.23
N THR A 61 -9.14 -0.10 -1.30
CA THR A 61 -7.82 0.29 -1.80
C THR A 61 -7.15 1.21 -0.79
N ILE A 62 -5.86 0.99 -0.54
CA ILE A 62 -5.08 1.90 0.29
C ILE A 62 -4.94 3.27 -0.39
N CYS A 63 -5.09 3.33 -1.72
CA CYS A 63 -5.10 4.58 -2.48
C CYS A 63 -6.24 5.51 -2.04
N SER A 64 -7.40 4.95 -1.67
CA SER A 64 -8.57 5.70 -1.18
C SER A 64 -8.52 5.86 0.35
N SER A 65 -8.41 4.78 1.13
CA SER A 65 -8.40 4.83 2.59
C SER A 65 -7.18 5.60 3.15
N GLY A 66 -6.03 5.47 2.52
CA GLY A 66 -4.80 6.20 2.87
C GLY A 66 -4.74 7.62 2.31
N LYS A 67 -5.78 8.11 1.61
CA LYS A 67 -5.83 9.44 0.97
C LYS A 67 -4.57 9.75 0.16
N CYS A 68 -4.13 8.77 -0.64
CA CYS A 68 -2.88 8.85 -1.39
C CYS A 68 -2.92 9.98 -2.45
N PRO A 69 -2.00 10.95 -2.42
CA PRO A 69 -1.98 12.03 -3.40
C PRO A 69 -1.65 11.57 -4.83
N ASN A 70 -1.09 10.37 -4.98
CA ASN A 70 -0.70 9.81 -6.28
C ASN A 70 -1.80 8.92 -6.89
N LYS A 71 -2.96 8.76 -6.23
CA LYS A 71 -4.07 7.90 -6.68
C LYS A 71 -4.38 8.12 -8.16
N GLY A 72 -4.60 9.37 -8.58
CA GLY A 72 -4.95 9.69 -9.96
C GLY A 72 -3.87 9.28 -10.96
N HIS A 73 -2.62 9.55 -10.66
CA HIS A 73 -1.50 9.21 -11.52
C HIS A 73 -1.33 7.68 -11.64
N CYS A 74 -1.30 6.96 -10.53
CA CYS A 74 -1.12 5.50 -10.50
C CYS A 74 -2.23 4.78 -11.27
N TRP A 75 -3.47 5.15 -11.04
CA TRP A 75 -4.62 4.52 -11.70
C TRP A 75 -4.63 4.78 -13.21
N LYS A 76 -4.23 5.98 -13.64
CA LYS A 76 -4.04 6.29 -15.06
C LYS A 76 -2.92 5.46 -15.70
N CYS A 77 -1.85 5.19 -14.95
CA CYS A 77 -0.71 4.36 -15.41
C CYS A 77 -0.97 2.85 -15.34
N GLY A 78 -2.16 2.40 -14.93
CA GLY A 78 -2.51 1.00 -14.83
C GLY A 78 -1.89 0.29 -13.64
N THR A 79 -1.70 1.02 -12.51
CA THR A 79 -1.24 0.47 -11.24
C THR A 79 -2.23 0.82 -10.13
N ALA A 80 -2.64 -0.17 -9.35
CA ALA A 80 -3.50 0.03 -8.17
C ALA A 80 -2.99 -0.81 -6.99
N THR A 81 -3.27 -0.34 -5.77
CA THR A 81 -2.95 -1.05 -4.53
C THR A 81 -4.25 -1.45 -3.84
N PHE A 82 -4.56 -2.74 -3.87
CA PHE A 82 -5.71 -3.30 -3.18
C PHE A 82 -5.36 -3.60 -1.72
N MET A 83 -6.32 -3.40 -0.84
CA MET A 83 -6.23 -3.74 0.57
C MET A 83 -7.23 -4.85 0.85
N ILE A 84 -6.73 -6.04 1.18
CA ILE A 84 -7.54 -7.23 1.46
C ILE A 84 -7.76 -7.44 2.95
N LEU A 85 -8.63 -8.40 3.29
CA LEU A 85 -9.02 -8.77 4.66
C LEU A 85 -9.85 -7.69 5.37
N GLY A 86 -10.48 -6.80 4.59
CA GLY A 86 -11.40 -5.79 5.06
C GLY A 86 -10.79 -4.40 5.27
N ASP A 87 -11.53 -3.52 5.95
CA ASP A 87 -11.20 -2.10 6.16
C ASP A 87 -10.73 -1.77 7.59
N ARG A 88 -10.77 -2.75 8.51
CA ARG A 88 -10.42 -2.55 9.92
C ARG A 88 -9.21 -3.40 10.31
N CYS A 89 -8.23 -2.76 10.90
CA CYS A 89 -7.00 -3.38 11.37
C CYS A 89 -7.11 -3.70 12.86
N THR A 90 -6.59 -4.86 13.28
CA THR A 90 -6.46 -5.21 14.71
C THR A 90 -5.39 -4.38 15.41
N ARG A 91 -4.56 -3.63 14.66
CA ARG A 91 -3.45 -2.83 15.16
C ARG A 91 -3.74 -1.33 15.00
N ALA A 92 -3.16 -0.52 15.90
CA ALA A 92 -3.33 0.93 15.97
C ALA A 92 -2.00 1.67 15.78
N CYS A 93 -1.34 1.47 14.64
CA CYS A 93 -0.07 2.14 14.35
C CYS A 93 -0.29 3.63 14.12
N ARG A 94 0.52 4.49 14.79
CA ARG A 94 0.29 5.95 14.86
C ARG A 94 0.41 6.69 13.52
N PHE A 95 1.07 6.10 12.54
CA PHE A 95 1.24 6.67 11.19
C PHE A 95 0.16 6.22 10.20
N CYS A 96 -0.62 5.19 10.55
CA CYS A 96 -1.56 4.55 9.64
C CYS A 96 -2.92 5.24 9.68
N ALA A 97 -3.50 5.51 8.51
CA ALA A 97 -4.84 6.09 8.39
C ALA A 97 -5.96 5.03 8.34
N THR A 98 -5.61 3.74 8.33
CA THR A 98 -6.58 2.64 8.34
C THR A 98 -7.34 2.61 9.66
N LEU A 99 -8.63 2.31 9.59
CA LEU A 99 -9.48 2.22 10.77
C LEU A 99 -9.02 1.09 11.69
N THR A 100 -8.89 1.40 12.97
CA THR A 100 -8.59 0.39 14.00
C THR A 100 -9.88 -0.14 14.62
N GLY A 101 -9.95 -1.42 14.89
CA GLY A 101 -11.10 -2.03 15.55
C GLY A 101 -11.17 -3.53 15.34
N ARG A 102 -12.33 -4.10 15.71
CA ARG A 102 -12.61 -5.51 15.46
C ARG A 102 -13.04 -5.69 14.00
N PRO A 103 -12.27 -6.44 13.18
CA PRO A 103 -12.64 -6.71 11.80
C PRO A 103 -13.84 -7.65 11.70
N LEU A 104 -14.54 -7.59 10.58
CA LEU A 104 -15.51 -8.62 10.19
C LEU A 104 -14.76 -9.90 9.76
N PRO A 105 -15.44 -11.06 9.71
CA PRO A 105 -14.86 -12.26 9.12
C PRO A 105 -14.35 -11.99 7.70
N PRO A 106 -13.25 -12.62 7.26
CA PRO A 106 -12.79 -12.50 5.88
C PRO A 106 -13.88 -12.91 4.90
N GLU A 107 -14.03 -12.14 3.83
CA GLU A 107 -14.99 -12.45 2.78
C GLU A 107 -14.43 -13.54 1.86
N PRO A 108 -15.07 -14.72 1.75
CA PRO A 108 -14.54 -15.83 0.95
C PRO A 108 -14.40 -15.50 -0.55
N GLU A 109 -15.22 -14.59 -1.07
CA GLU A 109 -15.22 -14.18 -2.48
C GLU A 109 -14.26 -13.01 -2.79
N GLU A 110 -13.63 -12.41 -1.79
CA GLU A 110 -12.72 -11.27 -1.99
C GLU A 110 -11.57 -11.60 -2.96
N PRO A 111 -10.91 -12.80 -2.91
CA PRO A 111 -9.87 -13.16 -3.86
C PRO A 111 -10.31 -13.08 -5.32
N GLU A 112 -11.47 -13.63 -5.65
CA GLU A 112 -12.04 -13.64 -7.01
C GLU A 112 -12.49 -12.24 -7.44
N LYS A 113 -13.05 -11.45 -6.52
CA LYS A 113 -13.43 -10.05 -6.78
C LYS A 113 -12.21 -9.20 -7.11
N VAL A 114 -11.12 -9.34 -6.35
CA VAL A 114 -9.85 -8.65 -6.61
C VAL A 114 -9.29 -9.07 -7.97
N ALA A 115 -9.21 -10.38 -8.26
CA ALA A 115 -8.70 -10.90 -9.51
C ALA A 115 -9.49 -10.40 -10.74
N ARG A 116 -10.83 -10.37 -10.63
CA ARG A 116 -11.73 -9.84 -11.67
C ARG A 116 -11.52 -8.34 -11.87
N SER A 117 -11.38 -7.58 -10.79
CA SER A 117 -11.19 -6.13 -10.88
C SER A 117 -9.86 -5.77 -11.53
N ILE A 118 -8.77 -6.48 -11.21
CA ILE A 118 -7.47 -6.33 -11.88
C ILE A 118 -7.61 -6.54 -13.39
N ARG A 119 -8.37 -7.57 -13.80
CA ARG A 119 -8.63 -7.87 -15.20
C ARG A 119 -9.45 -6.78 -15.89
N LEU A 120 -10.54 -6.32 -15.26
CA LEU A 120 -11.39 -5.26 -15.79
C LEU A 120 -10.64 -3.93 -15.95
N MET A 121 -9.74 -3.64 -15.02
CA MET A 121 -8.90 -2.43 -15.04
C MET A 121 -7.70 -2.55 -15.99
N GLU A 122 -7.48 -3.73 -16.60
CA GLU A 122 -6.33 -4.02 -17.45
C GLU A 122 -4.99 -3.64 -16.80
N LEU A 123 -4.84 -3.96 -15.51
CA LEU A 123 -3.63 -3.62 -14.78
C LEU A 123 -2.46 -4.48 -15.27
N LYS A 124 -1.32 -3.85 -15.46
CA LYS A 124 -0.04 -4.52 -15.76
C LYS A 124 0.72 -4.87 -14.50
N HIS A 125 0.45 -4.16 -13.41
CA HIS A 125 1.08 -4.33 -12.12
C HIS A 125 0.05 -4.04 -11.04
N CYS A 126 -0.16 -4.99 -10.15
CA CYS A 126 -1.00 -4.81 -8.99
C CYS A 126 -0.18 -4.96 -7.71
N VAL A 127 -0.46 -4.08 -6.75
CA VAL A 127 0.09 -4.19 -5.40
C VAL A 127 -1.03 -4.65 -4.48
N ILE A 128 -0.77 -5.70 -3.72
CA ILE A 128 -1.70 -6.20 -2.70
C ILE A 128 -1.11 -5.86 -1.33
N THR A 129 -1.91 -5.29 -0.48
CA THR A 129 -1.63 -5.10 0.94
C THR A 129 -2.82 -5.56 1.76
N SER A 130 -2.72 -5.56 3.08
CA SER A 130 -3.84 -5.93 3.94
C SER A 130 -3.89 -5.08 5.20
N VAL A 131 -5.02 -5.17 5.90
CA VAL A 131 -5.05 -4.90 7.34
C VAL A 131 -4.39 -6.06 8.10
N ASP A 132 -3.86 -5.79 9.30
CA ASP A 132 -3.38 -6.86 10.19
C ASP A 132 -4.57 -7.58 10.83
N ARG A 133 -4.49 -8.91 10.86
CA ARG A 133 -5.53 -9.81 11.37
C ARG A 133 -4.98 -10.70 12.48
N ASP A 134 -4.48 -10.10 13.55
CA ASP A 134 -4.00 -10.84 14.73
C ASP A 134 -5.11 -11.65 15.44
N ASP A 135 -6.36 -11.47 15.03
CA ASP A 135 -7.53 -12.21 15.47
C ASP A 135 -7.70 -13.57 14.78
N LEU A 136 -7.05 -13.79 13.64
CA LEU A 136 -7.09 -15.07 12.91
C LEU A 136 -5.91 -15.97 13.31
N PRO A 137 -6.12 -17.31 13.34
CA PRO A 137 -5.07 -18.25 13.70
C PRO A 137 -3.82 -18.18 12.82
N ASP A 138 -4.00 -17.98 11.51
CA ASP A 138 -2.96 -17.85 10.49
C ASP A 138 -2.67 -16.38 10.14
N LYS A 139 -3.21 -15.43 10.90
CA LYS A 139 -3.15 -13.99 10.66
C LYS A 139 -3.60 -13.57 9.25
N GLY A 140 -4.38 -14.44 8.58
CA GLY A 140 -4.88 -14.22 7.23
C GLY A 140 -3.97 -14.69 6.10
N ALA A 141 -2.89 -15.43 6.38
CA ALA A 141 -1.93 -15.89 5.36
C ALA A 141 -2.59 -16.79 4.30
N GLY A 142 -3.54 -17.65 4.67
CA GLY A 142 -4.32 -18.46 3.75
C GLY A 142 -5.13 -17.62 2.76
N HIS A 143 -5.74 -16.53 3.23
CA HIS A 143 -6.49 -15.60 2.39
C HIS A 143 -5.56 -14.83 1.42
N TRP A 144 -4.37 -14.45 1.87
CA TRP A 144 -3.31 -13.90 1.02
C TRP A 144 -2.95 -14.85 -0.11
N ALA A 145 -2.69 -16.12 0.21
CA ALA A 145 -2.34 -17.13 -0.77
C ALA A 145 -3.49 -17.39 -1.77
N ALA A 146 -4.73 -17.43 -1.30
CA ALA A 146 -5.90 -17.56 -2.16
C ALA A 146 -6.01 -16.38 -3.13
N THR A 147 -5.82 -15.14 -2.64
CA THR A 147 -5.86 -13.92 -3.47
C THR A 147 -4.78 -13.94 -4.55
N ILE A 148 -3.53 -14.26 -4.20
CA ILE A 148 -2.43 -14.35 -5.19
C ILE A 148 -2.73 -15.39 -6.27
N ARG A 149 -3.21 -16.58 -5.87
CA ARG A 149 -3.56 -17.65 -6.81
C ARG A 149 -4.73 -17.25 -7.72
N ALA A 150 -5.77 -16.63 -7.19
CA ALA A 150 -6.91 -16.14 -7.97
C ALA A 150 -6.47 -15.07 -8.98
N ILE A 151 -5.63 -14.12 -8.57
CA ILE A 151 -5.07 -13.11 -9.46
C ILE A 151 -4.28 -13.75 -10.60
N ARG A 152 -3.35 -14.66 -10.28
CA ARG A 152 -2.50 -15.33 -11.26
C ARG A 152 -3.32 -16.16 -12.26
N ALA A 153 -4.36 -16.86 -11.78
CA ALA A 153 -5.24 -17.65 -12.65
C ALA A 153 -6.05 -16.79 -13.64
N ALA A 154 -6.54 -15.64 -13.19
CA ALA A 154 -7.34 -14.75 -14.02
C ALA A 154 -6.51 -13.80 -14.90
N ASN A 155 -5.25 -13.52 -14.51
CA ASN A 155 -4.36 -12.52 -15.10
C ASN A 155 -2.92 -13.07 -15.15
N PRO A 156 -2.60 -13.97 -16.08
CA PRO A 156 -1.31 -14.68 -16.08
C PRO A 156 -0.09 -13.75 -16.24
N ASP A 157 -0.24 -12.63 -16.95
CA ASP A 157 0.86 -11.72 -17.29
C ASP A 157 1.00 -10.53 -16.31
N VAL A 158 0.11 -10.41 -15.32
CA VAL A 158 0.18 -9.31 -14.37
C VAL A 158 1.33 -9.51 -13.38
N VAL A 159 2.09 -8.45 -13.10
CA VAL A 159 3.07 -8.45 -12.02
C VAL A 159 2.34 -8.31 -10.68
N ILE A 160 2.51 -9.29 -9.79
CA ILE A 160 1.89 -9.31 -8.46
C ILE A 160 2.94 -8.92 -7.44
N GLU A 161 2.83 -7.73 -6.90
CA GLU A 161 3.60 -7.26 -5.76
C GLU A 161 2.78 -7.40 -4.48
N VAL A 162 3.36 -7.93 -3.44
CA VAL A 162 2.73 -8.06 -2.13
C VAL A 162 3.48 -7.23 -1.09
N LEU A 163 2.77 -6.38 -0.36
CA LEU A 163 3.28 -5.67 0.80
C LEU A 163 2.69 -6.32 2.06
N ILE A 164 3.40 -7.32 2.56
CA ILE A 164 2.93 -8.20 3.62
C ILE A 164 3.09 -7.58 5.02
N PRO A 165 2.26 -8.04 6.00
CA PRO A 165 2.51 -7.81 7.42
C PRO A 165 3.87 -8.36 7.88
N ASP A 166 4.14 -8.30 9.19
CA ASP A 166 5.33 -8.89 9.80
C ASP A 166 5.23 -10.43 9.95
N TYR A 167 4.87 -11.10 8.85
CA TYR A 167 4.77 -12.56 8.77
C TYR A 167 6.13 -13.24 8.93
N ARG A 168 6.10 -14.42 9.56
CA ARG A 168 7.26 -15.29 9.77
C ARG A 168 6.85 -16.75 9.71
N GLY A 169 7.84 -17.64 9.54
CA GLY A 169 7.61 -19.08 9.59
C GLY A 169 6.52 -19.52 8.59
N GLU A 170 5.47 -20.16 9.09
CA GLU A 170 4.43 -20.74 8.26
C GLU A 170 3.58 -19.69 7.53
N GLU A 171 3.28 -18.55 8.16
CA GLU A 171 2.51 -17.48 7.49
C GLU A 171 3.27 -16.94 6.29
N LEU A 172 4.57 -16.68 6.45
CA LEU A 172 5.42 -16.22 5.34
C LEU A 172 5.54 -17.28 4.26
N ARG A 173 5.77 -18.54 4.64
CA ARG A 173 5.85 -19.67 3.72
C ARG A 173 4.59 -19.80 2.87
N THR A 174 3.42 -19.74 3.51
CA THR A 174 2.10 -19.85 2.85
C THR A 174 1.95 -18.79 1.75
N VAL A 175 2.38 -17.54 2.02
CA VAL A 175 2.33 -16.47 1.03
C VAL A 175 3.34 -16.69 -0.09
N LEU A 176 4.57 -17.09 0.22
CA LEU A 176 5.62 -17.33 -0.77
C LEU A 176 5.31 -18.51 -1.71
N GLU A 177 4.70 -19.57 -1.20
CA GLU A 177 4.23 -20.71 -1.99
C GLU A 177 3.14 -20.35 -3.01
N ALA A 178 2.40 -19.27 -2.79
CA ALA A 178 1.46 -18.74 -3.79
C ALA A 178 2.15 -18.01 -4.95
N ARG A 179 3.46 -17.81 -4.92
CA ARG A 179 4.34 -17.26 -5.96
C ARG A 179 3.98 -15.84 -6.39
N PRO A 180 4.00 -14.85 -5.48
CA PRO A 180 4.03 -13.45 -5.90
C PRO A 180 5.35 -13.16 -6.65
N ASP A 181 5.35 -12.14 -7.52
CA ASP A 181 6.57 -11.76 -8.27
C ASP A 181 7.50 -10.90 -7.41
N ILE A 182 6.92 -10.07 -6.53
CA ILE A 182 7.66 -9.14 -5.67
C ILE A 182 7.09 -9.23 -4.25
N VAL A 183 7.98 -9.35 -3.27
CA VAL A 183 7.60 -9.31 -1.85
C VAL A 183 8.24 -8.10 -1.19
N GLY A 184 7.41 -7.24 -0.62
CA GLY A 184 7.80 -6.07 0.15
C GLY A 184 7.41 -6.21 1.62
N HIS A 185 8.21 -5.60 2.49
CA HIS A 185 7.92 -5.44 3.89
C HIS A 185 8.46 -4.09 4.39
N ASN A 186 7.69 -3.41 5.24
CA ASN A 186 8.04 -2.09 5.74
C ASN A 186 8.59 -2.15 7.16
N LEU A 187 9.74 -1.50 7.40
CA LEU A 187 10.24 -1.21 8.75
C LEU A 187 9.53 -0.01 9.41
N GLU A 188 8.92 0.85 8.62
CA GLU A 188 8.18 2.05 8.95
C GLU A 188 9.01 3.17 9.61
N THR A 189 9.88 2.83 10.54
CA THR A 189 10.73 3.80 11.25
C THR A 189 12.00 3.15 11.80
N VAL A 190 12.87 3.96 12.36
CA VAL A 190 14.11 3.51 13.01
C VAL A 190 13.83 2.81 14.34
N ARG A 191 14.76 1.93 14.78
CA ARG A 191 14.62 1.09 15.99
C ARG A 191 14.12 1.86 17.21
N ARG A 192 14.74 3.01 17.53
CA ARG A 192 14.40 3.80 18.74
C ARG A 192 12.97 4.35 18.75
N LEU A 193 12.35 4.54 17.58
CA LEU A 193 10.99 5.07 17.46
C LEU A 193 9.95 3.98 17.31
N THR A 194 10.34 2.77 16.92
CA THR A 194 9.41 1.65 16.67
C THR A 194 8.42 1.43 17.81
N PRO A 195 8.82 1.35 19.09
CA PRO A 195 7.87 1.11 20.18
C PRO A 195 6.80 2.20 20.35
N SER A 196 7.11 3.43 19.95
CA SER A 196 6.17 4.57 20.05
C SER A 196 5.29 4.76 18.81
N ILE A 197 5.64 4.18 17.69
CA ILE A 197 4.99 4.37 16.39
C ILE A 197 4.18 3.15 15.97
N ARG A 198 4.75 1.95 16.11
CA ARG A 198 4.09 0.69 15.76
C ARG A 198 3.43 0.08 16.99
N SER A 199 2.17 -0.34 16.87
CA SER A 199 1.42 -0.82 18.02
C SER A 199 1.81 -2.23 18.49
N ARG A 200 2.34 -3.07 17.60
CA ARG A 200 2.66 -4.48 17.91
C ARG A 200 3.94 -4.98 17.26
N ALA A 201 4.17 -4.67 15.99
CA ALA A 201 5.36 -5.13 15.30
C ALA A 201 6.64 -4.50 15.89
N THR A 202 7.67 -5.31 16.06
CA THR A 202 8.99 -4.85 16.55
C THR A 202 9.98 -4.66 15.41
N TYR A 203 11.03 -3.87 15.67
CA TYR A 203 12.09 -3.66 14.68
C TYR A 203 12.82 -4.97 14.38
N GLU A 204 13.09 -5.77 15.40
CA GLU A 204 13.76 -7.07 15.31
C GLU A 204 12.92 -8.09 14.54
N ASN A 205 11.60 -8.12 14.77
CA ASN A 205 10.71 -8.99 14.01
C ASN A 205 10.67 -8.65 12.53
N SER A 206 10.83 -7.38 12.18
CA SER A 206 10.81 -6.97 10.76
C SER A 206 12.13 -7.23 10.04
N LEU A 207 13.23 -7.49 10.75
CA LEU A 207 14.54 -7.79 10.15
C LEU A 207 14.89 -9.28 10.10
N GLY A 208 14.28 -10.10 10.94
CA GLY A 208 14.54 -11.54 11.05
C GLY A 208 13.58 -12.35 10.25
#